data_0d12c639d5cedede02794c62f9794c5f
#
_entry.id   0d12c639d5cedede02794c62f9794c5f
#
_cell.length_a   1.000
_cell.length_b   1.000
_cell.length_c   1.000
_cell.angle_alpha   90.00
_cell.angle_beta   90.00
_cell.angle_gamma   90.00
#
_symmetry.space_group_name_H-M   'P 1'
#
loop_
_entity.id
_entity.type
_entity.pdbx_description
1 polymer ?
#
loop_
_entity_poly.entity_id
_entity_poly.type
_entity_poly.pdbx_seq_one_letter_code
_entity_poly.pdbx_strand_id
1 'polypeptide(L)'
;MEGVDDFYKWLEVENSDVPTKRRGRKPSKKQYFTYVTEKAIVAYNSESDQNLRNKIYREHIDYPFNKLVENIYHTFKFSYFDVPYEDIKCEVVAFLNEKITKFTEGKGKAFSYFSIIAKNYLIIQNNAN
;
A
#
# COMPACT_ATOMS: atom_id res chain seq x y z
N MET A 1 9.23 15.66 5.11
CA MET A 1 8.82 15.45 3.73
C MET A 1 7.51 16.14 3.51
N GLU A 2 7.47 17.01 2.57
CA GLU A 2 6.34 17.85 2.39
C GLU A 2 5.38 17.52 1.26
N GLY A 3 5.72 16.82 0.33
CA GLY A 3 4.80 16.51 -0.75
C GLY A 3 5.42 15.57 -1.72
N VAL A 4 4.78 15.44 -2.89
CA VAL A 4 5.20 14.45 -3.87
C VAL A 4 6.56 14.75 -4.45
N ASP A 5 6.85 16.02 -4.72
CA ASP A 5 8.16 16.37 -5.26
C ASP A 5 9.27 16.01 -4.28
N ASP A 6 9.04 16.24 -3.00
CA ASP A 6 10.04 15.89 -1.99
C ASP A 6 10.22 14.39 -1.91
N PHE A 7 9.15 13.65 -2.10
CA PHE A 7 9.23 12.19 -2.10
C PHE A 7 10.12 11.71 -3.24
N TYR A 8 9.94 12.26 -4.43
CA TYR A 8 10.74 11.82 -5.56
C TYR A 8 12.20 12.22 -5.42
N LYS A 9 12.47 13.38 -4.82
CA LYS A 9 13.85 13.75 -4.55
C LYS A 9 14.48 12.79 -3.55
N TRP A 10 13.74 12.46 -2.51
CA TRP A 10 14.23 11.51 -1.52
C TRP A 10 14.50 10.16 -2.16
N LEU A 11 13.61 9.72 -3.04
CA LEU A 11 13.75 8.43 -3.68
C LEU A 11 14.99 8.38 -4.56
N GLU A 12 15.29 9.45 -5.24
CA GLU A 12 16.49 9.53 -6.07
C GLU A 12 17.74 9.38 -5.23
N VAL A 13 17.76 10.03 -4.09
CA VAL A 13 18.92 9.96 -3.21
C VAL A 13 19.09 8.55 -2.68
N GLU A 14 17.99 7.93 -2.28
CA GLU A 14 18.06 6.56 -1.76
C GLU A 14 18.57 5.60 -2.81
N ASN A 15 18.10 5.76 -4.02
CA ASN A 15 18.54 4.88 -5.09
C ASN A 15 20.01 5.10 -5.44
N SER A 16 20.47 6.33 -5.36
CA SER A 16 21.86 6.62 -5.65
C SER A 16 22.79 6.04 -4.62
N ASP A 17 22.33 5.98 -3.39
CA ASP A 17 23.16 5.49 -2.31
C ASP A 17 23.11 3.99 -2.12
N VAL A 18 22.28 3.31 -2.85
CA VAL A 18 22.14 1.88 -2.69
C VAL A 18 23.42 1.18 -3.09
N PRO A 19 23.95 0.31 -2.26
CA PRO A 19 25.15 -0.43 -2.57
C PRO A 19 24.87 -1.31 -3.75
N THR A 20 25.75 -1.30 -4.66
CA THR A 20 25.50 -2.00 -5.85
C THR A 20 25.27 -3.43 -5.64
N LYS A 21 25.78 -4.03 -4.82
CA LYS A 21 25.54 -5.33 -4.72
C LYS A 21 25.81 -6.06 -3.64
N ARG A 22 25.22 -6.91 -3.47
CA ARG A 22 25.33 -7.56 -2.47
C ARG A 22 25.37 -8.80 -3.04
N ARG A 23 26.16 -9.41 -3.20
CA ARG A 23 26.30 -10.43 -3.86
C ARG A 23 25.74 -11.55 -3.32
N GLY A 24 25.25 -12.30 -3.89
CA GLY A 24 24.86 -13.59 -3.54
C GLY A 24 23.60 -13.82 -2.81
N ARG A 25 22.97 -12.79 -2.34
CA ARG A 25 21.89 -13.00 -1.62
C ARG A 25 20.72 -12.51 -2.26
N LYS A 26 19.84 -13.25 -2.67
CA LYS A 26 18.66 -12.81 -3.22
C LYS A 26 17.65 -12.76 -2.18
N PRO A 27 16.72 -11.83 -2.15
CA PRO A 27 15.66 -11.76 -1.18
C PRO A 27 14.80 -13.00 -1.37
N SER A 28 14.42 -13.60 -0.32
CA SER A 28 13.63 -14.78 -0.41
C SER A 28 12.24 -14.49 -0.88
N LYS A 29 11.72 -13.27 -0.74
CA LYS A 29 10.47 -12.94 -1.26
C LYS A 29 10.40 -11.54 -1.64
N LYS A 30 9.64 -11.23 -2.68
CA LYS A 30 9.54 -9.92 -3.15
C LYS A 30 8.75 -9.09 -2.24
N GLN A 31 9.24 -7.94 -1.93
CA GLN A 31 8.57 -7.02 -1.06
C GLN A 31 7.72 -6.07 -1.85
N TYR A 32 6.43 -6.08 -1.63
CA TYR A 32 5.54 -5.21 -2.36
C TYR A 32 5.13 -3.98 -1.54
N PHE A 33 5.22 -4.05 -0.21
CA PHE A 33 4.84 -2.93 0.64
C PHE A 33 6.03 -2.62 1.51
N THR A 34 6.76 -1.59 1.19
CA THR A 34 8.00 -1.29 1.85
C THR A 34 7.96 0.09 2.50
N TYR A 35 9.08 0.49 3.07
CA TYR A 35 9.18 1.83 3.63
C TYR A 35 8.96 2.88 2.54
N VAL A 36 9.34 2.58 1.30
CA VAL A 36 9.09 3.48 0.18
C VAL A 36 7.58 3.70 0.02
N THR A 37 6.79 2.63 0.15
CA THR A 37 5.34 2.75 0.06
C THR A 37 4.81 3.64 1.17
N GLU A 38 5.32 3.47 2.38
CA GLU A 38 4.87 4.30 3.50
C GLU A 38 5.20 5.76 3.25
N LYS A 39 6.41 6.04 2.76
CA LYS A 39 6.79 7.42 2.44
C LYS A 39 5.91 7.99 1.33
N ALA A 40 5.54 7.16 0.37
CA ALA A 40 4.66 7.60 -0.70
C ALA A 40 3.29 7.99 -0.16
N ILE A 41 2.77 7.23 0.80
CA ILE A 41 1.49 7.54 1.40
C ILE A 41 1.55 8.85 2.18
N VAL A 42 2.63 9.06 2.92
CA VAL A 42 2.80 10.31 3.66
C VAL A 42 2.86 11.49 2.69
N ALA A 43 3.59 11.33 1.58
CA ALA A 43 3.69 12.40 0.58
C ALA A 43 2.34 12.67 -0.07
N TYR A 44 1.59 11.60 -0.34
CA TYR A 44 0.26 11.73 -0.90
C TYR A 44 -0.61 12.59 0.00
N ASN A 45 -0.53 12.32 1.30
CA ASN A 45 -1.36 13.06 2.26
C ASN A 45 -0.91 14.50 2.42
N SER A 46 0.34 14.79 2.17
CA SER A 46 0.87 16.15 2.30
C SER A 46 0.71 16.98 1.05
N GLU A 47 0.39 16.33 -0.07
CA GLU A 47 0.33 17.03 -1.35
C GLU A 47 -1.04 17.65 -1.61
N SER A 48 -1.04 18.88 -2.11
CA SER A 48 -2.29 19.54 -2.43
C SER A 48 -2.65 19.45 -3.90
N ASP A 49 -1.66 19.20 -4.77
CA ASP A 49 -1.91 19.13 -6.19
C ASP A 49 -2.48 17.76 -6.55
N GLN A 50 -3.70 17.73 -7.06
CA GLN A 50 -4.36 16.48 -7.35
C GLN A 50 -3.63 15.67 -8.42
N ASN A 51 -3.03 16.34 -9.39
CA ASN A 51 -2.30 15.62 -10.43
C ASN A 51 -1.09 14.91 -9.87
N LEU A 52 -0.39 15.53 -8.93
CA LEU A 52 0.76 14.89 -8.29
C LEU A 52 0.32 13.76 -7.39
N ARG A 53 -0.82 13.94 -6.71
CA ARG A 53 -1.34 12.86 -5.87
C ARG A 53 -1.68 11.66 -6.72
N ASN A 54 -2.31 11.88 -7.86
CA ASN A 54 -2.67 10.78 -8.75
C ASN A 54 -1.44 10.08 -9.28
N LYS A 55 -0.39 10.84 -9.56
CA LYS A 55 0.84 10.25 -10.06
C LYS A 55 1.49 9.33 -9.04
N ILE A 56 1.65 9.81 -7.81
CA ILE A 56 2.32 9.01 -6.80
C ILE A 56 1.47 7.80 -6.44
N TYR A 57 0.16 7.93 -6.46
CA TYR A 57 -0.72 6.81 -6.19
C TYR A 57 -0.50 5.74 -7.25
N ARG A 58 -0.54 6.14 -8.50
CA ARG A 58 -0.41 5.20 -9.60
C ARG A 58 0.92 4.49 -9.60
N GLU A 59 1.98 5.20 -9.24
CA GLU A 59 3.32 4.65 -9.33
C GLU A 59 3.77 3.90 -8.09
N HIS A 60 3.28 4.29 -6.92
CA HIS A 60 3.84 3.76 -5.67
C HIS A 60 2.83 3.23 -4.66
N ILE A 61 1.56 3.42 -4.85
CA ILE A 61 0.56 3.02 -3.88
C ILE A 61 -0.38 1.95 -4.42
N ASP A 62 -0.78 2.09 -5.67
CA ASP A 62 -1.78 1.20 -6.25
C ASP A 62 -1.36 -0.27 -6.20
N TYR A 63 -0.18 -0.57 -6.67
CA TYR A 63 0.29 -1.95 -6.71
C TYR A 63 0.43 -2.54 -5.30
N PRO A 64 1.06 -1.83 -4.35
CA PRO A 64 1.16 -2.38 -2.99
C PRO A 64 -0.21 -2.64 -2.36
N PHE A 65 -1.17 -1.76 -2.59
CA PHE A 65 -2.50 -1.96 -2.02
C PHE A 65 -3.17 -3.20 -2.62
N ASN A 66 -3.05 -3.35 -3.94
CA ASN A 66 -3.66 -4.50 -4.59
C ASN A 66 -3.01 -5.80 -4.13
N LYS A 67 -1.70 -5.82 -4.00
CA LYS A 67 -1.02 -7.03 -3.53
C LYS A 67 -1.33 -7.32 -2.07
N LEU A 68 -1.48 -6.28 -1.27
CA LEU A 68 -1.81 -6.46 0.12
C LEU A 68 -3.17 -7.15 0.26
N VAL A 69 -4.15 -6.66 -0.47
CA VAL A 69 -5.49 -7.23 -0.42
C VAL A 69 -5.47 -8.67 -0.94
N GLU A 70 -4.74 -8.90 -2.02
CA GLU A 70 -4.64 -10.23 -2.61
C GLU A 70 -4.07 -11.21 -1.62
N ASN A 71 -2.99 -10.83 -0.94
CA ASN A 71 -2.35 -11.72 0.01
C ASN A 71 -3.23 -12.01 1.21
N ILE A 72 -3.93 -11.00 1.70
CA ILE A 72 -4.81 -11.21 2.84
C ILE A 72 -5.97 -12.11 2.45
N TYR A 73 -6.54 -11.87 1.28
CA TYR A 73 -7.66 -12.68 0.81
C TYR A 73 -7.25 -14.15 0.73
N HIS A 74 -6.11 -14.43 0.15
CA HIS A 74 -5.67 -15.81 -0.01
C HIS A 74 -5.19 -16.43 1.29
N THR A 75 -4.58 -15.63 2.15
CA THR A 75 -4.08 -16.16 3.41
C THR A 75 -5.19 -16.62 4.32
N PHE A 76 -6.26 -15.84 4.38
CA PHE A 76 -7.36 -16.17 5.26
C PHE A 76 -8.47 -16.94 4.58
N LYS A 77 -8.28 -17.26 3.31
CA LYS A 77 -9.19 -18.12 2.58
C LYS A 77 -10.64 -17.70 2.65
N PHE A 78 -10.87 -16.45 2.31
CA PHE A 78 -12.23 -15.97 2.26
C PHE A 78 -12.87 -16.52 0.99
N SER A 79 -13.58 -17.61 1.14
CA SER A 79 -14.15 -18.27 -0.03
C SER A 79 -15.66 -18.31 -0.01
N TYR A 80 -16.28 -17.55 0.86
CA TYR A 80 -17.73 -17.60 0.96
C TYR A 80 -18.43 -16.44 0.28
N PHE A 81 -17.69 -15.63 -0.45
CA PHE A 81 -18.31 -14.51 -1.11
C PHE A 81 -19.07 -14.94 -2.34
N ASP A 82 -20.23 -14.36 -2.53
CA ASP A 82 -21.01 -14.65 -3.72
C ASP A 82 -20.56 -13.85 -4.92
N VAL A 83 -19.71 -12.88 -4.72
CA VAL A 83 -19.25 -12.05 -5.81
C VAL A 83 -17.85 -12.46 -6.23
N PRO A 84 -17.47 -12.14 -7.47
CA PRO A 84 -16.15 -12.52 -7.96
C PRO A 84 -15.05 -11.88 -7.15
N TYR A 85 -13.92 -12.58 -7.06
CA TYR A 85 -12.77 -12.07 -6.33
C TYR A 85 -12.33 -10.68 -6.77
N GLU A 86 -12.36 -10.44 -8.09
CA GLU A 86 -11.91 -9.14 -8.57
C GLU A 86 -12.77 -8.00 -8.06
N ASP A 87 -14.06 -8.25 -7.91
CA ASP A 87 -14.95 -7.24 -7.37
C ASP A 87 -14.66 -7.00 -5.90
N ILE A 88 -14.39 -8.05 -5.16
CA ILE A 88 -14.06 -7.92 -3.74
C ILE A 88 -12.76 -7.14 -3.60
N LYS A 89 -11.77 -7.46 -4.42
CA LYS A 89 -10.49 -6.77 -4.35
C LYS A 89 -10.66 -5.28 -4.63
N CYS A 90 -11.43 -4.94 -5.64
CA CYS A 90 -11.66 -3.54 -5.96
C CYS A 90 -12.34 -2.81 -4.81
N GLU A 91 -13.30 -3.45 -4.17
CA GLU A 91 -13.99 -2.83 -3.05
C GLU A 91 -13.05 -2.58 -1.88
N VAL A 92 -12.20 -3.54 -1.57
CA VAL A 92 -11.29 -3.39 -0.44
C VAL A 92 -10.25 -2.31 -0.74
N VAL A 93 -9.73 -2.29 -1.97
CA VAL A 93 -8.76 -1.26 -2.33
C VAL A 93 -9.40 0.11 -2.25
N ALA A 94 -10.65 0.25 -2.70
CA ALA A 94 -11.36 1.52 -2.61
C ALA A 94 -11.51 1.94 -1.15
N PHE A 95 -11.80 0.98 -0.27
CA PHE A 95 -11.92 1.28 1.14
C PHE A 95 -10.58 1.74 1.72
N LEU A 96 -9.49 1.10 1.32
CA LEU A 96 -8.17 1.52 1.77
C LEU A 96 -7.87 2.94 1.29
N ASN A 97 -8.29 3.26 0.07
CA ASN A 97 -8.06 4.60 -0.46
C ASN A 97 -8.79 5.65 0.39
N GLU A 98 -9.96 5.31 0.90
CA GLU A 98 -10.66 6.23 1.79
C GLU A 98 -9.91 6.44 3.09
N LYS A 99 -9.13 5.46 3.50
CA LYS A 99 -8.41 5.54 4.76
C LYS A 99 -7.01 6.09 4.65
N ILE A 100 -6.54 6.33 3.43
CA ILE A 100 -5.18 6.84 3.25
C ILE A 100 -4.97 8.12 4.04
N THR A 101 -5.91 9.03 3.99
CA THR A 101 -5.73 10.32 4.63
C THR A 101 -5.74 10.23 6.14
N LYS A 102 -6.15 9.11 6.68
CA LYS A 102 -6.16 8.94 8.13
C LYS A 102 -4.86 8.39 8.67
N PHE A 103 -4.00 7.93 7.80
CA PHE A 103 -2.71 7.42 8.26
C PHE A 103 -1.80 8.59 8.59
N THR A 104 -1.13 8.51 9.74
CA THR A 104 -0.20 9.53 10.17
C THR A 104 1.14 8.90 10.44
N GLU A 105 2.17 9.49 9.91
CA GLU A 105 3.52 8.97 10.12
C GLU A 105 3.80 8.98 11.62
N GLY A 106 4.37 7.91 12.11
CA GLY A 106 4.67 7.82 13.53
C GLY A 106 3.68 7.02 14.34
N LYS A 107 2.54 6.68 13.75
CA LYS A 107 1.58 5.88 14.47
C LYS A 107 1.72 4.40 14.18
N GLY A 108 2.88 3.96 13.80
CA GLY A 108 3.10 2.57 13.45
C GLY A 108 3.38 2.49 11.97
N LYS A 109 3.57 1.29 11.51
CA LYS A 109 3.90 1.11 10.11
C LYS A 109 2.67 1.09 9.24
N ALA A 110 2.80 1.68 8.08
CA ALA A 110 1.68 1.73 7.14
C ALA A 110 1.22 0.32 6.77
N PHE A 111 2.16 -0.60 6.60
CA PHE A 111 1.79 -1.95 6.24
C PHE A 111 0.84 -2.55 7.27
N SER A 112 1.16 -2.41 8.55
CA SER A 112 0.32 -2.95 9.62
C SER A 112 -1.02 -2.25 9.67
N TYR A 113 -1.00 -0.94 9.54
CA TYR A 113 -2.22 -0.15 9.59
C TYR A 113 -3.21 -0.58 8.53
N PHE A 114 -2.74 -0.64 7.27
CA PHE A 114 -3.64 -0.97 6.19
C PHE A 114 -3.97 -2.47 6.14
N SER A 115 -3.08 -3.31 6.63
CA SER A 115 -3.37 -4.75 6.71
C SER A 115 -4.55 -5.02 7.63
N ILE A 116 -4.56 -4.36 8.79
CA ILE A 116 -5.64 -4.55 9.73
C ILE A 116 -6.95 -4.05 9.16
N ILE A 117 -6.93 -2.92 8.47
CA ILE A 117 -8.13 -2.36 7.88
C ILE A 117 -8.68 -3.31 6.81
N ALA A 118 -7.80 -3.81 5.94
CA ALA A 118 -8.25 -4.70 4.86
C ALA A 118 -8.79 -5.99 5.43
N LYS A 119 -8.11 -6.55 6.42
CA LYS A 119 -8.54 -7.79 7.01
C LYS A 119 -9.91 -7.63 7.67
N ASN A 120 -10.09 -6.57 8.42
CA ASN A 120 -11.35 -6.34 9.09
C ASN A 120 -12.49 -6.12 8.11
N TYR A 121 -12.20 -5.42 7.02
CA TYR A 121 -13.22 -5.21 6.00
C TYR A 121 -13.67 -6.55 5.42
N LEU A 122 -12.71 -7.40 5.10
CA LEU A 122 -13.03 -8.70 4.52
C LEU A 122 -13.79 -9.58 5.49
N ILE A 123 -13.44 -9.55 6.76
CA ILE A 123 -14.13 -10.34 7.76
C ILE A 123 -15.58 -9.88 7.88
N ILE A 124 -15.80 -8.59 7.93
CA ILE A 124 -17.14 -8.04 8.06
C ILE A 124 -17.97 -8.41 6.84
N GLN A 125 -17.42 -8.28 5.65
CA GLN A 125 -18.15 -8.63 4.44
C GLN A 125 -18.46 -10.12 4.38
N ASN A 126 -17.52 -10.94 4.79
CA ASN A 126 -17.71 -12.38 4.78
C ASN A 126 -18.84 -12.77 5.75
N ASN A 127 -18.86 -12.14 6.91
CA ASN A 127 -19.87 -12.46 7.91
C ASN A 127 -21.24 -11.93 7.56
N ALA A 128 -21.29 -10.88 6.76
CA ALA A 128 -22.56 -10.29 6.37
C ALA A 128 -23.28 -11.14 5.34
N ASN A 129 -22.59 -12.02 4.70
CA ASN A 129 -23.19 -12.92 3.74
C ASN A 129 -23.58 -14.23 4.39
#